data_c1f216c7488162674a85b33639b6fc48
#
_entry.id   c1f216c7488162674a85b33639b6fc48
#
_cell.length_a   1.000
_cell.length_b   1.000
_cell.length_c   1.000
_cell.angle_alpha   90.00
_cell.angle_beta   90.00
_cell.angle_gamma   90.00
#
_symmetry.space_group_name_H-M   'P 1'
#
loop_
_entity.id
_entity.type
_entity.pdbx_description
1 polymer ?
#
loop_
_entity_poly.entity_id
_entity_poly.type
_entity_poly.pdbx_seq_one_letter_code
_entity_poly.pdbx_strand_id
1 'polypeptide(L)'
;MASTTHQKQTTAHTNPPHVHSDVVSPIDKSKAGRKYGIILGVLTAVYLIILNLTAGEGTGPGGNLPLGLRFAKHLLIIPIVWFAVASYAKTLPEGRVFKNEIGLLGSIAAWSAGTVALANVLFFAFTSISFEQFMQEGETLMGVMINSGFLIFETVVFVMIVGFVILQAYKGKGSPED
;
A
#
# COMPACT_ATOMS: atom_id res chain seq x y z
N MET A 1 -39.61 -52.63 -52.62
CA MET A 1 -39.36 -51.19 -52.74
C MET A 1 -39.64 -50.60 -51.35
N ALA A 2 -38.57 -50.34 -50.58
CA ALA A 2 -38.68 -49.77 -49.23
C ALA A 2 -38.29 -48.31 -49.28
N SER A 3 -39.19 -47.44 -48.95
CA SER A 3 -38.97 -45.98 -48.95
C SER A 3 -38.49 -45.57 -47.56
N THR A 4 -37.22 -45.15 -47.47
CA THR A 4 -36.63 -44.69 -46.21
C THR A 4 -36.84 -43.18 -46.08
N THR A 5 -37.69 -42.81 -45.16
CA THR A 5 -37.98 -41.40 -44.82
C THR A 5 -36.91 -40.88 -43.88
N HIS A 6 -36.01 -40.00 -44.36
CA HIS A 6 -35.05 -39.26 -43.51
C HIS A 6 -35.74 -38.16 -42.73
N GLN A 7 -35.85 -38.37 -41.42
CA GLN A 7 -36.33 -37.37 -40.49
C GLN A 7 -35.17 -36.40 -40.11
N LYS A 8 -35.26 -35.17 -40.60
CA LYS A 8 -34.30 -34.09 -40.38
C LYS A 8 -34.59 -33.51 -38.98
N GLN A 9 -33.75 -33.92 -38.01
CA GLN A 9 -33.80 -33.38 -36.66
C GLN A 9 -33.20 -31.98 -36.62
N THR A 10 -34.07 -30.97 -36.55
CA THR A 10 -33.67 -29.57 -36.36
C THR A 10 -33.40 -29.37 -34.88
N THR A 11 -32.14 -29.41 -34.48
CA THR A 11 -31.69 -29.01 -33.14
C THR A 11 -31.75 -27.49 -33.06
N ALA A 12 -32.76 -26.97 -32.37
CA ALA A 12 -32.80 -25.57 -32.00
C ALA A 12 -31.70 -25.28 -30.98
N HIS A 13 -30.66 -24.61 -31.42
CA HIS A 13 -29.64 -24.02 -30.55
C HIS A 13 -30.29 -22.88 -29.75
N THR A 14 -30.82 -23.18 -28.57
CA THR A 14 -31.16 -22.18 -27.58
C THR A 14 -29.86 -21.69 -26.99
N ASN A 15 -29.37 -20.52 -27.43
CA ASN A 15 -28.30 -19.79 -26.76
C ASN A 15 -28.74 -19.54 -25.32
N PRO A 16 -27.95 -19.94 -24.30
CA PRO A 16 -28.28 -19.57 -22.94
C PRO A 16 -28.30 -18.04 -22.82
N PRO A 17 -29.17 -17.47 -22.00
CA PRO A 17 -29.24 -16.05 -21.80
C PRO A 17 -27.87 -15.57 -21.34
N HIS A 18 -27.29 -14.61 -22.06
CA HIS A 18 -26.10 -13.90 -21.61
C HIS A 18 -26.44 -13.20 -20.31
N VAL A 19 -26.09 -13.84 -19.20
CA VAL A 19 -26.03 -13.18 -17.91
C VAL A 19 -24.97 -12.11 -18.05
N HIS A 20 -25.38 -10.86 -18.27
CA HIS A 20 -24.52 -9.71 -18.04
C HIS A 20 -24.17 -9.73 -16.55
N SER A 21 -23.15 -10.51 -16.18
CA SER A 21 -22.42 -10.25 -14.96
C SER A 21 -21.79 -8.88 -15.20
N ASP A 22 -22.22 -7.88 -14.46
CA ASP A 22 -21.53 -6.60 -14.34
C ASP A 22 -20.11 -6.92 -13.89
N VAL A 23 -19.23 -7.08 -14.89
CA VAL A 23 -17.80 -7.31 -14.65
C VAL A 23 -17.29 -5.97 -14.11
N VAL A 24 -17.32 -5.84 -12.80
CA VAL A 24 -16.64 -4.76 -12.11
C VAL A 24 -15.21 -4.81 -12.61
N SER A 25 -14.85 -3.84 -13.44
CA SER A 25 -13.51 -3.79 -14.02
C SER A 25 -12.50 -3.81 -12.88
N PRO A 26 -11.52 -4.75 -12.88
CA PRO A 26 -10.59 -4.88 -11.79
C PRO A 26 -9.88 -3.55 -11.58
N ILE A 27 -9.91 -3.05 -10.34
CA ILE A 27 -9.20 -1.82 -9.99
C ILE A 27 -7.73 -2.04 -10.37
N ASP A 28 -7.18 -1.14 -11.17
CA ASP A 28 -5.77 -1.19 -11.54
C ASP A 28 -4.93 -1.08 -10.25
N LYS A 29 -4.23 -2.20 -9.92
CA LYS A 29 -3.43 -2.30 -8.70
C LYS A 29 -2.36 -1.20 -8.61
N SER A 30 -1.85 -0.72 -9.76
CA SER A 30 -0.90 0.38 -9.81
C SER A 30 -1.54 1.69 -9.37
N LYS A 31 -2.76 1.97 -9.81
CA LYS A 31 -3.51 3.17 -9.40
C LYS A 31 -3.87 3.13 -7.92
N ALA A 32 -4.33 1.96 -7.44
CA ALA A 32 -4.65 1.76 -6.03
C ALA A 32 -3.39 1.90 -5.16
N GLY A 33 -2.31 1.22 -5.52
CA GLY A 33 -1.04 1.29 -4.81
C GLY A 33 -0.49 2.71 -4.74
N ARG A 34 -0.53 3.45 -5.86
CA ARG A 34 -0.12 4.85 -5.89
C ARG A 34 -0.98 5.72 -4.98
N LYS A 35 -2.32 5.59 -5.05
CA LYS A 35 -3.25 6.37 -4.23
C LYS A 35 -2.97 6.18 -2.73
N TYR A 36 -3.00 4.95 -2.27
CA TYR A 36 -2.81 4.65 -0.84
C TYR A 36 -1.36 4.87 -0.38
N GLY A 37 -0.37 4.63 -1.25
CA GLY A 37 1.02 4.92 -0.97
C GLY A 37 1.29 6.41 -0.78
N ILE A 38 0.77 7.27 -1.65
CA ILE A 38 0.90 8.73 -1.49
C ILE A 38 0.18 9.20 -0.22
N ILE A 39 -1.04 8.71 0.05
CA ILE A 39 -1.77 9.08 1.28
C ILE A 39 -0.95 8.70 2.51
N LEU A 40 -0.43 7.48 2.58
CA LEU A 40 0.42 7.03 3.68
C LEU A 40 1.68 7.89 3.80
N GLY A 41 2.36 8.15 2.71
CA GLY A 41 3.58 8.97 2.68
C GLY A 41 3.33 10.39 3.17
N VAL A 42 2.26 11.04 2.70
CA VAL A 42 1.88 12.39 3.15
C VAL A 42 1.54 12.42 4.64
N LEU A 43 0.73 11.48 5.13
CA LEU A 43 0.38 11.43 6.55
C LEU A 43 1.60 11.18 7.42
N THR A 44 2.51 10.31 6.98
CA THR A 44 3.79 10.07 7.68
C THR A 44 4.66 11.32 7.68
N ALA A 45 4.77 12.02 6.55
CA ALA A 45 5.54 13.26 6.46
C ALA A 45 4.95 14.35 7.36
N VAL A 46 3.64 14.56 7.34
CA VAL A 46 2.97 15.52 8.21
C VAL A 46 3.21 15.18 9.69
N TYR A 47 3.10 13.90 10.06
CA TYR A 47 3.42 13.44 11.41
C TYR A 47 4.86 13.81 11.80
N LEU A 48 5.83 13.55 10.93
CA LEU A 48 7.24 13.86 11.19
C LEU A 48 7.51 15.36 11.28
N ILE A 49 6.84 16.18 10.46
CA ILE A 49 6.92 17.64 10.53
C ILE A 49 6.39 18.12 11.89
N ILE A 50 5.19 17.66 12.28
CA ILE A 50 4.60 18.04 13.57
C ILE A 50 5.51 17.62 14.71
N LEU A 51 6.07 16.40 14.65
CA LEU A 51 6.98 15.91 15.67
C LEU A 51 8.23 16.78 15.78
N ASN A 52 8.82 17.18 14.65
CA ASN A 52 9.98 18.08 14.65
C ASN A 52 9.65 19.47 15.19
N LEU A 53 8.49 20.04 14.83
CA LEU A 53 8.08 21.36 15.30
C LEU A 53 7.71 21.37 16.79
N THR A 54 7.19 20.26 17.33
CA THR A 54 6.80 20.15 18.74
C THR A 54 7.96 19.76 19.67
N ALA A 55 9.04 19.23 19.11
CA ALA A 55 10.22 18.83 19.89
C ALA A 55 10.94 19.99 20.59
N GLY A 56 10.65 21.24 20.18
CA GLY A 56 11.11 22.48 20.84
C GLY A 56 12.59 22.79 20.67
N GLU A 57 12.96 24.07 20.78
CA GLU A 57 14.31 24.61 20.61
C GLU A 57 15.35 24.14 21.67
N GLY A 58 14.97 23.31 22.61
CA GLY A 58 15.88 22.79 23.64
C GLY A 58 16.34 21.34 23.42
N THR A 59 15.72 20.67 22.47
CA THR A 59 16.10 19.32 22.08
C THR A 59 16.75 19.42 20.71
N GLY A 60 18.07 19.58 20.67
CA GLY A 60 18.82 19.54 19.42
C GLY A 60 18.50 18.30 18.57
N PRO A 61 19.02 18.23 17.33
CA PRO A 61 18.81 17.08 16.47
C PRO A 61 19.15 15.80 17.25
N GLY A 62 18.19 14.91 17.45
CA GLY A 62 18.31 13.77 18.38
C GLY A 62 17.79 14.00 19.80
N GLY A 63 17.13 15.12 20.05
CA GLY A 63 16.53 15.42 21.36
C GLY A 63 15.67 14.30 21.90
N ASN A 64 15.61 14.17 23.23
CA ASN A 64 15.05 13.09 24.04
C ASN A 64 13.53 12.82 23.82
N LEU A 65 13.09 12.82 22.56
CA LEU A 65 11.72 12.37 22.25
C LEU A 65 11.59 10.90 22.66
N PRO A 66 10.54 10.58 23.43
CA PRO A 66 10.27 9.19 23.77
C PRO A 66 10.30 8.31 22.53
N LEU A 67 11.05 7.21 22.58
CA LEU A 67 11.18 6.28 21.47
C LEU A 67 9.82 5.87 20.90
N GLY A 68 8.81 5.74 21.76
CA GLY A 68 7.45 5.43 21.36
C GLY A 68 6.83 6.45 20.39
N LEU A 69 7.09 7.75 20.55
CA LEU A 69 6.59 8.78 19.63
C LEU A 69 7.27 8.67 18.25
N ARG A 70 8.55 8.32 18.22
CA ARG A 70 9.26 8.13 16.94
C ARG A 70 8.67 6.98 16.12
N PHE A 71 8.24 5.90 16.80
CA PHE A 71 7.64 4.72 16.16
C PHE A 71 6.13 4.84 15.95
N ALA A 72 5.45 5.79 16.59
CA ALA A 72 3.99 5.93 16.46
C ALA A 72 3.52 6.19 15.02
N LYS A 73 4.38 6.74 14.14
CA LYS A 73 4.09 6.87 12.69
C LYS A 73 3.72 5.54 12.04
N HIS A 74 4.27 4.40 12.53
CA HIS A 74 3.99 3.08 11.96
C HIS A 74 2.56 2.60 12.26
N LEU A 75 1.90 3.16 13.28
CA LEU A 75 0.49 2.89 13.54
C LEU A 75 -0.40 3.40 12.41
N LEU A 76 0.03 4.41 11.65
CA LEU A 76 -0.70 4.90 10.48
C LEU A 76 -0.73 3.87 9.34
N ILE A 77 0.26 2.98 9.27
CA ILE A 77 0.34 1.94 8.23
C ILE A 77 -0.84 0.98 8.33
N ILE A 78 -1.22 0.60 9.57
CA ILE A 78 -2.24 -0.42 9.81
C ILE A 78 -3.57 -0.07 9.13
N PRO A 79 -4.24 1.07 9.43
CA PRO A 79 -5.52 1.38 8.83
C PRO A 79 -5.43 1.60 7.32
N ILE A 80 -4.36 2.25 6.84
CA ILE A 80 -4.23 2.58 5.42
C ILE A 80 -4.02 1.31 4.58
N VAL A 81 -3.14 0.42 5.02
CA VAL A 81 -2.91 -0.86 4.32
C VAL A 81 -4.14 -1.75 4.43
N TRP A 82 -4.81 -1.77 5.59
CA TRP A 82 -6.07 -2.50 5.76
C TRP A 82 -7.13 -2.04 4.76
N PHE A 83 -7.38 -0.74 4.66
CA PHE A 83 -8.35 -0.19 3.69
C PHE A 83 -7.95 -0.45 2.25
N ALA A 84 -6.66 -0.36 1.92
CA ALA A 84 -6.16 -0.66 0.59
C ALA A 84 -6.43 -2.12 0.21
N VAL A 85 -6.04 -3.06 1.07
CA VAL A 85 -6.24 -4.49 0.87
C VAL A 85 -7.73 -4.83 0.81
N ALA A 86 -8.53 -4.35 1.77
CA ALA A 86 -9.97 -4.60 1.82
C ALA A 86 -10.71 -4.06 0.58
N SER A 87 -10.32 -2.89 0.08
CA SER A 87 -10.91 -2.30 -1.12
C SER A 87 -10.55 -3.08 -2.37
N TYR A 88 -9.31 -3.56 -2.44
CA TYR A 88 -8.79 -4.27 -3.59
C TYR A 88 -9.31 -5.71 -3.63
N ALA A 89 -9.35 -6.40 -2.49
CA ALA A 89 -9.84 -7.77 -2.38
C ALA A 89 -11.29 -7.94 -2.90
N LYS A 90 -12.14 -6.92 -2.70
CA LYS A 90 -13.52 -6.90 -3.21
C LYS A 90 -13.64 -6.93 -4.74
N THR A 91 -12.58 -6.60 -5.45
CA THR A 91 -12.55 -6.49 -6.92
C THR A 91 -11.89 -7.68 -7.60
N LEU A 92 -11.32 -8.61 -6.82
CA LEU A 92 -10.63 -9.78 -7.33
C LEU A 92 -11.56 -11.00 -7.38
N PRO A 93 -11.47 -11.82 -8.42
CA PRO A 93 -12.12 -13.13 -8.43
C PRO A 93 -11.49 -14.04 -7.35
N GLU A 94 -12.34 -14.88 -6.76
CA GLU A 94 -11.94 -15.85 -5.74
C GLU A 94 -10.72 -16.68 -6.18
N GLY A 95 -9.78 -16.89 -5.26
CA GLY A 95 -8.60 -17.73 -5.47
C GLY A 95 -7.35 -17.02 -6.02
N ARG A 96 -7.41 -15.75 -6.46
CA ARG A 96 -6.24 -15.01 -6.97
C ARG A 96 -5.73 -13.90 -6.05
N VAL A 97 -6.25 -13.87 -4.83
CA VAL A 97 -6.07 -12.76 -3.89
C VAL A 97 -4.59 -12.55 -3.53
N PHE A 98 -3.91 -13.60 -3.07
CA PHE A 98 -2.58 -13.43 -2.45
C PHE A 98 -1.49 -12.86 -3.37
N LYS A 99 -1.32 -13.40 -4.58
CA LYS A 99 -0.26 -12.96 -5.52
C LYS A 99 -0.44 -11.52 -5.98
N ASN A 100 -1.69 -11.11 -6.19
CA ASN A 100 -1.99 -9.76 -6.65
C ASN A 100 -1.84 -8.73 -5.52
N GLU A 101 -2.15 -9.11 -4.29
CA GLU A 101 -2.06 -8.24 -3.12
C GLU A 101 -0.62 -7.97 -2.69
N ILE A 102 0.31 -8.92 -2.87
CA ILE A 102 1.75 -8.65 -2.67
C ILE A 102 2.22 -7.54 -3.62
N GLY A 103 1.79 -7.56 -4.88
CA GLY A 103 2.11 -6.50 -5.83
C GLY A 103 1.50 -5.15 -5.45
N LEU A 104 0.31 -5.14 -4.84
CA LEU A 104 -0.31 -3.95 -4.28
C LEU A 104 0.51 -3.40 -3.11
N LEU A 105 0.91 -4.26 -2.16
CA LEU A 105 1.75 -3.87 -1.02
C LEU A 105 3.09 -3.29 -1.46
N GLY A 106 3.76 -3.92 -2.42
CA GLY A 106 5.00 -3.40 -3.00
C GLY A 106 4.82 -2.01 -3.62
N SER A 107 3.70 -1.80 -4.31
CA SER A 107 3.37 -0.49 -4.88
C SER A 107 3.09 0.56 -3.79
N ILE A 108 2.33 0.21 -2.74
CA ILE A 108 2.09 1.10 -1.59
C ILE A 108 3.42 1.46 -0.91
N ALA A 109 4.26 0.46 -0.66
CA ALA A 109 5.58 0.65 -0.03
C ALA A 109 6.46 1.61 -0.84
N ALA A 110 6.57 1.38 -2.15
CA ALA A 110 7.40 2.21 -3.03
C ALA A 110 6.91 3.66 -3.09
N TRP A 111 5.61 3.88 -3.28
CA TRP A 111 5.04 5.23 -3.35
C TRP A 111 5.08 5.96 -2.00
N SER A 112 4.82 5.27 -0.88
CA SER A 112 4.89 5.90 0.44
C SER A 112 6.34 6.25 0.81
N ALA A 113 7.28 5.34 0.59
CA ALA A 113 8.70 5.59 0.85
C ALA A 113 9.26 6.75 0.01
N GLY A 114 8.94 6.77 -1.29
CA GLY A 114 9.33 7.87 -2.17
C GLY A 114 8.73 9.21 -1.74
N THR A 115 7.46 9.22 -1.32
CA THR A 115 6.80 10.45 -0.84
C THR A 115 7.42 10.96 0.46
N VAL A 116 7.72 10.07 1.43
CA VAL A 116 8.36 10.47 2.69
C VAL A 116 9.78 10.99 2.45
N ALA A 117 10.56 10.29 1.61
CA ALA A 117 11.91 10.74 1.27
C ALA A 117 11.92 12.10 0.57
N LEU A 118 11.02 12.29 -0.40
CA LEU A 118 10.85 13.59 -1.08
C LEU A 118 10.46 14.68 -0.08
N ALA A 119 9.50 14.40 0.80
CA ALA A 119 9.09 15.35 1.83
C ALA A 119 10.25 15.71 2.78
N ASN A 120 11.09 14.76 3.17
CA ASN A 120 12.29 15.02 3.99
C ASN A 120 13.27 15.97 3.27
N VAL A 121 13.55 15.72 2.00
CA VAL A 121 14.43 16.57 1.19
C VAL A 121 13.85 17.98 1.04
N LEU A 122 12.56 18.10 0.74
CA LEU A 122 11.89 19.40 0.62
C LEU A 122 11.85 20.14 1.95
N PHE A 123 11.53 19.45 3.05
CA PHE A 123 11.53 20.05 4.38
C PHE A 123 12.91 20.60 4.74
N PHE A 124 13.97 19.83 4.49
CA PHE A 124 15.34 20.31 4.67
C PHE A 124 15.66 21.54 3.81
N ALA A 125 15.26 21.53 2.56
CA ALA A 125 15.52 22.66 1.65
C ALA A 125 14.86 23.97 2.12
N PHE A 126 13.72 23.89 2.82
CA PHE A 126 13.01 25.07 3.33
C PHE A 126 13.40 25.47 4.76
N THR A 127 13.86 24.54 5.58
CA THR A 127 14.09 24.79 7.01
C THR A 127 15.55 24.58 7.43
N SER A 128 16.38 24.00 6.56
CA SER A 128 17.73 23.51 6.87
C SER A 128 17.76 22.45 8.00
N ILE A 129 16.61 21.87 8.29
CA ILE A 129 16.42 20.80 9.30
C ILE A 129 15.96 19.54 8.58
N SER A 130 16.51 18.37 8.93
CA SER A 130 16.03 17.08 8.39
C SER A 130 15.08 16.38 9.37
N PHE A 131 14.36 15.38 8.87
CA PHE A 131 13.56 14.48 9.74
C PHE A 131 14.51 13.52 10.48
N GLU A 132 15.33 14.05 11.40
CA GLU A 132 16.28 13.23 12.14
C GLU A 132 15.60 12.20 13.01
N GLN A 133 15.88 10.95 12.75
CA GLN A 133 15.38 9.85 13.59
C GLN A 133 16.48 8.96 14.15
N PHE A 134 17.61 8.82 13.48
CA PHE A 134 18.63 7.85 13.85
C PHE A 134 20.09 8.33 13.77
N MET A 135 20.37 9.44 13.12
CA MET A 135 21.73 9.94 12.95
C MET A 135 21.85 11.41 13.36
N GLN A 136 22.89 11.73 14.12
CA GLN A 136 23.20 13.09 14.57
C GLN A 136 23.77 14.01 13.48
N GLU A 137 23.85 13.54 12.23
CA GLU A 137 24.51 14.26 11.12
C GLU A 137 23.51 14.94 10.16
N GLY A 138 22.31 15.27 10.62
CA GLY A 138 21.22 15.75 9.77
C GLY A 138 21.39 17.14 9.16
N GLU A 139 22.34 17.92 9.61
CA GLU A 139 22.51 19.31 9.16
C GLU A 139 23.23 19.44 7.80
N THR A 140 23.72 18.35 7.23
CA THR A 140 24.39 18.34 5.94
C THR A 140 23.55 17.69 4.86
N LEU A 141 23.72 18.07 3.60
CA LEU A 141 23.04 17.42 2.46
C LEU A 141 23.30 15.91 2.46
N MET A 142 24.50 15.47 2.82
CA MET A 142 24.86 14.06 2.93
C MET A 142 24.06 13.36 4.01
N GLY A 143 23.90 13.99 5.19
CA GLY A 143 23.08 13.47 6.28
C GLY A 143 21.61 13.33 5.86
N VAL A 144 21.06 14.31 5.16
CA VAL A 144 19.69 14.25 4.61
C VAL A 144 19.51 13.09 3.64
N MET A 145 20.49 12.84 2.76
CA MET A 145 20.43 11.71 1.82
C MET A 145 20.47 10.37 2.56
N ILE A 146 21.36 10.23 3.54
CA ILE A 146 21.46 9.01 4.36
C ILE A 146 20.16 8.80 5.14
N ASN A 147 19.64 9.85 5.79
CA ASN A 147 18.37 9.78 6.53
C ASN A 147 17.19 9.42 5.62
N SER A 148 17.13 10.00 4.42
CA SER A 148 16.11 9.63 3.43
C SER A 148 16.21 8.16 3.03
N GLY A 149 17.43 7.62 2.90
CA GLY A 149 17.64 6.20 2.65
C GLY A 149 17.10 5.32 3.79
N PHE A 150 17.33 5.70 5.05
CA PHE A 150 16.75 5.02 6.21
C PHE A 150 15.23 5.10 6.24
N LEU A 151 14.65 6.27 5.96
CA LEU A 151 13.20 6.44 5.90
C LEU A 151 12.56 5.56 4.80
N ILE A 152 13.22 5.44 3.64
CA ILE A 152 12.79 4.54 2.57
C ILE A 152 12.81 3.10 3.07
N PHE A 153 13.95 2.64 3.58
CA PHE A 153 14.13 1.28 4.06
C PHE A 153 13.11 0.93 5.14
N GLU A 154 13.01 1.77 6.16
CA GLU A 154 12.09 1.60 7.28
C GLU A 154 10.63 1.53 6.79
N THR A 155 10.21 2.46 5.94
CA THR A 155 8.84 2.50 5.41
C THR A 155 8.53 1.23 4.62
N VAL A 156 9.43 0.79 3.74
CA VAL A 156 9.24 -0.43 2.96
C VAL A 156 9.11 -1.65 3.87
N VAL A 157 10.02 -1.80 4.83
CA VAL A 157 10.02 -2.94 5.76
C VAL A 157 8.71 -2.98 6.56
N PHE A 158 8.30 -1.86 7.17
CA PHE A 158 7.08 -1.84 7.98
C PHE A 158 5.81 -2.04 7.17
N VAL A 159 5.69 -1.44 5.98
CA VAL A 159 4.55 -1.67 5.09
C VAL A 159 4.46 -3.13 4.68
N MET A 160 5.59 -3.77 4.37
CA MET A 160 5.61 -5.19 4.00
C MET A 160 5.24 -6.08 5.20
N ILE A 161 5.81 -5.86 6.38
CA ILE A 161 5.50 -6.66 7.58
C ILE A 161 4.01 -6.54 7.93
N VAL A 162 3.51 -5.30 8.08
CA VAL A 162 2.10 -5.05 8.42
C VAL A 162 1.19 -5.61 7.33
N GLY A 163 1.54 -5.39 6.07
CA GLY A 163 0.81 -5.91 4.93
C GLY A 163 0.71 -7.43 4.93
N PHE A 164 1.80 -8.15 5.19
CA PHE A 164 1.78 -9.59 5.31
C PHE A 164 0.90 -10.08 6.46
N VAL A 165 0.92 -9.42 7.61
CA VAL A 165 0.04 -9.76 8.73
C VAL A 165 -1.42 -9.58 8.34
N ILE A 166 -1.76 -8.47 7.67
CA ILE A 166 -3.12 -8.22 7.17
C ILE A 166 -3.53 -9.28 6.15
N LEU A 167 -2.67 -9.63 5.19
CA LEU A 167 -2.96 -10.66 4.20
C LEU A 167 -3.22 -12.03 4.81
N GLN A 168 -2.55 -12.39 5.91
CA GLN A 168 -2.83 -13.63 6.62
C GLN A 168 -4.26 -13.67 7.17
N ALA A 169 -4.80 -12.52 7.61
CA ALA A 169 -6.18 -12.43 8.08
C ALA A 169 -7.22 -12.61 6.95
N TYR A 170 -6.83 -12.41 5.69
CA TYR A 170 -7.68 -12.62 4.51
C TYR A 170 -7.53 -14.00 3.86
N LYS A 171 -6.45 -14.74 4.19
CA LYS A 171 -6.13 -16.02 3.56
C LYS A 171 -7.21 -17.11 3.73
N GLY A 172 -8.06 -17.01 4.76
CA GLY A 172 -9.12 -17.99 5.03
C GLY A 172 -10.50 -17.63 4.47
N LYS A 173 -10.66 -16.46 3.83
CA LYS A 173 -11.97 -15.98 3.40
C LYS A 173 -12.30 -16.24 1.92
N GLY A 174 -11.43 -16.92 1.20
CA GLY A 174 -11.57 -17.16 -0.24
C GLY A 174 -11.35 -18.64 -0.65
N SER A 175 -11.32 -19.60 0.26
CA SER A 175 -11.41 -21.01 -0.10
C SER A 175 -12.87 -21.40 -0.11
N PRO A 176 -13.44 -21.84 -1.23
CA PRO A 176 -14.64 -22.66 -1.16
C PRO A 176 -14.26 -23.89 -0.37
N GLU A 177 -15.02 -24.18 0.67
CA GLU A 177 -14.96 -25.46 1.34
C GLU A 177 -15.32 -26.54 0.30
N ASP A 178 -14.38 -27.47 0.04
CA ASP A 178 -14.64 -28.70 -0.70
C ASP A 178 -15.60 -29.61 0.09
#